data_a8fcb46eb4e3fb781fe5dcc87f16f38b
#
_entry.id   a8fcb46eb4e3fb781fe5dcc87f16f38b
#
_cell.length_a   1.000
_cell.length_b   1.000
_cell.length_c   1.000
_cell.angle_alpha   90.00
_cell.angle_beta   90.00
_cell.angle_gamma   90.00
#
_symmetry.space_group_name_H-M   'P 1'
#
loop_
_entity.id
_entity.type
_entity.pdbx_description
1 polymer ?
#
loop_
_entity_poly.entity_id
_entity_poly.type
_entity_poly.pdbx_seq_one_letter_code
_entity_poly.pdbx_strand_id
1 'polypeptide(L)'
;MMNAEELLKLFQTASEPDELLNAFEELLAAPEEATTLVTRQLAAFTAEPAKLAEESARKQLRCIFLLAGLLKRTEHFLPIFQLVCLPTFQEKVDKDDWLITELSRIFGLLSPAHCLDDLKAKTLDTTVPSPVMEQLALTIVFRWLAERDSDRDFQATIQELLEQLPAERITYDLGMALIIDAIAVGGEQLRTQVMDFYHANQDKLSAELPEKNLKSFFDLGKQRVKTMLRGNYLGDYGALPGELQRMLHQQPADEGTTSVRKTLPPIVRDRPKVGRNDPCPCGSGKKYKHCCGR
;
A
#
# COMPACT_ATOMS: atom_id res chain seq x y z
N MET A 1 -35.23 -1.74 -3.05
CA MET A 1 -34.08 -0.83 -2.95
C MET A 1 -34.23 0.06 -1.73
N MET A 2 -33.22 0.10 -0.87
CA MET A 2 -33.13 0.97 0.30
C MET A 2 -33.09 2.43 -0.17
N ASN A 3 -33.74 3.35 0.54
CA ASN A 3 -33.60 4.76 0.16
C ASN A 3 -32.21 5.31 0.58
N ALA A 4 -31.79 6.43 -0.01
CA ALA A 4 -30.44 6.96 0.20
C ALA A 4 -30.12 7.33 1.66
N GLU A 5 -31.14 7.73 2.44
CA GLU A 5 -30.97 8.09 3.86
C GLU A 5 -30.75 6.84 4.72
N GLU A 6 -31.56 5.81 4.50
CA GLU A 6 -31.42 4.51 5.17
C GLU A 6 -30.06 3.87 4.86
N LEU A 7 -29.61 3.96 3.59
CA LEU A 7 -28.31 3.46 3.16
C LEU A 7 -27.15 4.19 3.87
N LEU A 8 -27.19 5.53 3.93
CA LEU A 8 -26.15 6.31 4.59
C LEU A 8 -26.13 6.04 6.10
N LYS A 9 -27.30 5.83 6.72
CA LYS A 9 -27.39 5.44 8.12
C LYS A 9 -26.77 4.05 8.35
N LEU A 10 -27.04 3.09 7.45
CA LEU A 10 -26.42 1.77 7.49
C LEU A 10 -24.89 1.88 7.42
N PHE A 11 -24.35 2.69 6.52
CA PHE A 11 -22.89 2.94 6.39
C PHE A 11 -22.26 3.51 7.68
N GLN A 12 -23.02 4.28 8.45
CA GLN A 12 -22.56 4.87 9.71
C GLN A 12 -22.57 3.87 10.87
N THR A 13 -23.50 2.91 10.86
CA THR A 13 -23.80 2.07 12.02
C THR A 13 -23.36 0.62 11.90
N ALA A 14 -23.18 0.11 10.66
CA ALA A 14 -22.82 -1.30 10.45
C ALA A 14 -21.55 -1.70 11.21
N SER A 15 -21.58 -2.87 11.81
CA SER A 15 -20.46 -3.47 12.54
C SER A 15 -20.03 -4.81 11.95
N GLU A 16 -20.90 -5.46 11.19
CA GLU A 16 -20.62 -6.74 10.57
C GLU A 16 -20.69 -6.67 9.02
N PRO A 17 -19.85 -7.45 8.30
CA PRO A 17 -19.82 -7.46 6.84
C PRO A 17 -21.19 -7.78 6.20
N ASP A 18 -21.92 -8.72 6.77
CA ASP A 18 -23.21 -9.19 6.24
C ASP A 18 -24.28 -8.09 6.23
N GLU A 19 -24.18 -7.10 7.14
CA GLU A 19 -25.08 -5.96 7.18
C GLU A 19 -24.95 -5.08 5.92
N LEU A 20 -23.73 -4.98 5.37
CA LEU A 20 -23.42 -4.15 4.21
C LEU A 20 -23.51 -4.90 2.88
N LEU A 21 -23.38 -6.23 2.89
CA LEU A 21 -23.21 -7.02 1.70
C LEU A 21 -24.33 -6.78 0.66
N ASN A 22 -25.57 -6.94 1.06
CA ASN A 22 -26.72 -6.74 0.18
C ASN A 22 -26.78 -5.32 -0.38
N ALA A 23 -26.46 -4.30 0.45
CA ALA A 23 -26.47 -2.90 0.04
C ALA A 23 -25.40 -2.61 -1.03
N PHE A 24 -24.20 -3.19 -0.88
CA PHE A 24 -23.13 -3.07 -1.87
C PHE A 24 -23.47 -3.83 -3.15
N GLU A 25 -24.07 -5.03 -3.07
CA GLU A 25 -24.50 -5.79 -4.25
C GLU A 25 -25.57 -5.03 -5.05
N GLU A 26 -26.57 -4.44 -4.37
CA GLU A 26 -27.57 -3.59 -5.02
C GLU A 26 -26.96 -2.38 -5.70
N LEU A 27 -26.02 -1.66 -5.04
CA LEU A 27 -25.33 -0.51 -5.60
C LEU A 27 -24.46 -0.88 -6.80
N LEU A 28 -23.74 -2.00 -6.74
CA LEU A 28 -22.91 -2.47 -7.85
C LEU A 28 -23.74 -2.94 -9.05
N ALA A 29 -25.00 -3.38 -8.83
CA ALA A 29 -25.95 -3.68 -9.89
C ALA A 29 -26.54 -2.41 -10.54
N ALA A 30 -26.44 -1.24 -9.88
CA ALA A 30 -26.91 0.06 -10.38
C ALA A 30 -25.76 1.09 -10.44
N PRO A 31 -24.73 0.92 -11.30
CA PRO A 31 -23.49 1.65 -11.24
C PRO A 31 -23.62 3.18 -11.44
N GLU A 32 -24.60 3.65 -12.20
CA GLU A 32 -24.83 5.09 -12.40
C GLU A 32 -25.39 5.77 -11.14
N GLU A 33 -26.29 5.09 -10.44
CA GLU A 33 -26.84 5.57 -9.14
C GLU A 33 -25.75 5.54 -8.07
N ALA A 34 -24.94 4.48 -8.02
CA ALA A 34 -23.81 4.35 -7.13
C ALA A 34 -22.75 5.45 -7.38
N THR A 35 -22.44 5.73 -8.65
CA THR A 35 -21.52 6.82 -9.03
C THR A 35 -22.06 8.19 -8.55
N THR A 36 -23.35 8.43 -8.72
CA THR A 36 -24.01 9.66 -8.24
C THR A 36 -23.94 9.78 -6.72
N LEU A 37 -24.17 8.67 -6.00
CA LEU A 37 -24.04 8.62 -4.55
C LEU A 37 -22.62 8.96 -4.09
N VAL A 38 -21.61 8.28 -4.67
CA VAL A 38 -20.19 8.51 -4.34
C VAL A 38 -19.82 9.97 -4.57
N THR A 39 -20.13 10.53 -5.74
CA THR A 39 -19.82 11.93 -6.09
C THR A 39 -20.43 12.91 -5.10
N ARG A 40 -21.72 12.73 -4.77
CA ARG A 40 -22.41 13.58 -3.80
C ARG A 40 -21.81 13.50 -2.40
N GLN A 41 -21.45 12.28 -1.95
CA GLN A 41 -20.88 12.11 -0.61
C GLN A 41 -19.45 12.65 -0.51
N LEU A 42 -18.62 12.47 -1.52
CA LEU A 42 -17.28 13.07 -1.57
C LEU A 42 -17.37 14.61 -1.52
N ALA A 43 -18.28 15.22 -2.27
CA ALA A 43 -18.52 16.67 -2.22
C ALA A 43 -18.97 17.12 -0.81
N ALA A 44 -19.87 16.38 -0.16
CA ALA A 44 -20.34 16.71 1.20
C ALA A 44 -19.20 16.63 2.24
N PHE A 45 -18.34 15.61 2.20
CA PHE A 45 -17.18 15.52 3.09
C PHE A 45 -16.12 16.58 2.79
N THR A 46 -15.93 16.95 1.53
CA THR A 46 -15.02 18.05 1.15
C THR A 46 -15.53 19.40 1.66
N ALA A 47 -16.84 19.64 1.65
CA ALA A 47 -17.44 20.85 2.19
C ALA A 47 -17.41 20.93 3.73
N GLU A 48 -17.54 19.80 4.41
CA GLU A 48 -17.63 19.73 5.87
C GLU A 48 -16.65 18.67 6.45
N PRO A 49 -15.34 18.79 6.23
CA PRO A 49 -14.38 17.76 6.63
C PRO A 49 -14.26 17.61 8.16
N ALA A 50 -14.71 18.60 8.94
CA ALA A 50 -14.74 18.53 10.41
C ALA A 50 -15.63 17.38 10.94
N LYS A 51 -16.61 16.91 10.17
CA LYS A 51 -17.43 15.74 10.51
C LYS A 51 -16.61 14.46 10.70
N LEU A 52 -15.43 14.37 10.12
CA LEU A 52 -14.50 13.24 10.28
C LEU A 52 -13.94 13.08 11.70
N ALA A 53 -14.19 14.02 12.61
CA ALA A 53 -13.97 13.82 14.04
C ALA A 53 -14.86 12.69 14.61
N GLU A 54 -16.01 12.40 13.99
CA GLU A 54 -16.95 11.37 14.42
C GLU A 54 -16.62 10.03 13.73
N GLU A 55 -16.57 8.96 14.52
CA GLU A 55 -16.31 7.61 13.96
C GLU A 55 -17.40 7.17 12.97
N SER A 56 -18.65 7.53 13.20
CA SER A 56 -19.76 7.26 12.28
C SER A 56 -19.54 7.86 10.90
N ALA A 57 -19.03 9.09 10.83
CA ALA A 57 -18.68 9.76 9.58
C ALA A 57 -17.48 9.09 8.88
N ARG A 58 -16.46 8.66 9.64
CA ARG A 58 -15.33 7.90 9.08
C ARG A 58 -15.78 6.54 8.53
N LYS A 59 -16.65 5.81 9.25
CA LYS A 59 -17.25 4.57 8.75
C LYS A 59 -18.00 4.78 7.44
N GLN A 60 -18.83 5.82 7.36
CA GLN A 60 -19.51 6.18 6.12
C GLN A 60 -18.53 6.45 5.00
N LEU A 61 -17.47 7.23 5.24
CA LEU A 61 -16.47 7.56 4.22
C LEU A 61 -15.68 6.32 3.78
N ARG A 62 -15.38 5.38 4.68
CA ARG A 62 -14.77 4.09 4.33
C ARG A 62 -15.65 3.32 3.33
N CYS A 63 -16.96 3.24 3.56
CA CYS A 63 -17.90 2.62 2.60
C CYS A 63 -17.90 3.33 1.25
N ILE A 64 -17.87 4.68 1.24
CA ILE A 64 -17.83 5.47 0.00
C ILE A 64 -16.52 5.24 -0.77
N PHE A 65 -15.37 5.18 -0.09
CA PHE A 65 -14.08 4.89 -0.73
C PHE A 65 -14.04 3.47 -1.30
N LEU A 66 -14.52 2.47 -0.54
CA LEU A 66 -14.62 1.09 -1.03
C LEU A 66 -15.51 1.01 -2.27
N LEU A 67 -16.70 1.62 -2.23
CA LEU A 67 -17.63 1.64 -3.36
C LEU A 67 -17.00 2.32 -4.58
N ALA A 68 -16.33 3.45 -4.41
CA ALA A 68 -15.61 4.12 -5.49
C ALA A 68 -14.57 3.20 -6.14
N GLY A 69 -13.76 2.50 -5.33
CA GLY A 69 -12.78 1.52 -5.82
C GLY A 69 -13.39 0.36 -6.58
N LEU A 70 -14.53 -0.17 -6.10
CA LEU A 70 -15.24 -1.28 -6.76
C LEU A 70 -15.89 -0.85 -8.09
N LEU A 71 -16.41 0.36 -8.17
CA LEU A 71 -16.96 0.95 -9.40
C LEU A 71 -15.89 1.22 -10.47
N LYS A 72 -14.64 1.43 -10.07
CA LYS A 72 -13.49 1.71 -10.95
C LYS A 72 -13.71 2.90 -11.88
N ARG A 73 -14.49 3.90 -11.45
CA ARG A 73 -14.76 5.12 -12.22
C ARG A 73 -13.65 6.14 -11.97
N THR A 74 -12.88 6.46 -13.01
CA THR A 74 -11.70 7.35 -12.91
C THR A 74 -12.04 8.77 -12.45
N GLU A 75 -13.27 9.22 -12.64
CA GLU A 75 -13.76 10.54 -12.18
C GLU A 75 -13.71 10.71 -10.66
N HIS A 76 -13.69 9.63 -9.89
CA HIS A 76 -13.59 9.70 -8.42
C HIS A 76 -12.16 9.91 -7.91
N PHE A 77 -11.13 9.70 -8.74
CA PHE A 77 -9.73 9.84 -8.33
C PHE A 77 -9.43 11.23 -7.76
N LEU A 78 -9.70 12.27 -8.56
CA LEU A 78 -9.38 13.64 -8.18
C LEU A 78 -10.16 14.13 -6.95
N PRO A 79 -11.49 13.91 -6.83
CA PRO A 79 -12.24 14.24 -5.62
C PRO A 79 -11.70 13.57 -4.35
N ILE A 80 -11.35 12.28 -4.39
CA ILE A 80 -10.75 11.58 -3.25
C ILE A 80 -9.38 12.19 -2.93
N PHE A 81 -8.52 12.38 -3.93
CA PHE A 81 -7.21 12.99 -3.74
C PHE A 81 -7.30 14.39 -3.08
N GLN A 82 -8.20 15.23 -3.56
CA GLN A 82 -8.43 16.56 -2.99
C GLN A 82 -8.90 16.48 -1.53
N LEU A 83 -9.84 15.59 -1.22
CA LEU A 83 -10.36 15.40 0.13
C LEU A 83 -9.26 14.96 1.11
N VAL A 84 -8.48 13.95 0.75
CA VAL A 84 -7.43 13.43 1.65
C VAL A 84 -6.25 14.38 1.83
N CYS A 85 -6.03 15.32 0.91
CA CYS A 85 -5.01 16.37 1.05
C CYS A 85 -5.47 17.56 1.90
N LEU A 86 -6.74 17.64 2.32
CA LEU A 86 -7.20 18.73 3.16
C LEU A 86 -6.52 18.70 4.54
N PRO A 87 -6.03 19.84 5.07
CA PRO A 87 -5.43 19.89 6.41
C PRO A 87 -6.36 19.32 7.50
N THR A 88 -7.66 19.63 7.41
CA THR A 88 -8.67 19.11 8.36
C THR A 88 -8.81 17.59 8.27
N PHE A 89 -8.71 16.99 7.08
CA PHE A 89 -8.69 15.54 6.93
C PHE A 89 -7.49 14.94 7.65
N GLN A 90 -6.29 15.47 7.39
CA GLN A 90 -5.03 15.02 7.99
C GLN A 90 -4.99 15.18 9.52
N GLU A 91 -5.71 16.17 10.04
CA GLU A 91 -5.85 16.39 11.49
C GLU A 91 -6.82 15.40 12.15
N LYS A 92 -7.90 14.99 11.45
CA LYS A 92 -8.99 14.20 12.02
C LYS A 92 -8.89 12.70 11.73
N VAL A 93 -8.11 12.30 10.74
CA VAL A 93 -7.93 10.91 10.32
C VAL A 93 -6.51 10.47 10.65
N ASP A 94 -6.36 9.46 11.49
CA ASP A 94 -5.05 8.91 11.83
C ASP A 94 -4.37 8.30 10.57
N LYS A 95 -3.04 8.43 10.48
CA LYS A 95 -2.26 7.86 9.37
C LYS A 95 -2.42 6.35 9.23
N ASP A 96 -2.73 5.66 10.32
CA ASP A 96 -2.95 4.21 10.35
C ASP A 96 -4.44 3.83 10.13
N ASP A 97 -5.34 4.84 9.94
CA ASP A 97 -6.74 4.58 9.59
C ASP A 97 -6.84 3.92 8.21
N TRP A 98 -7.83 3.05 8.06
CA TRP A 98 -8.16 2.39 6.79
C TRP A 98 -8.31 3.40 5.63
N LEU A 99 -8.85 4.59 5.91
CA LEU A 99 -8.98 5.68 4.92
C LEU A 99 -7.65 6.14 4.33
N ILE A 100 -6.54 5.94 5.03
CA ILE A 100 -5.19 6.24 4.53
C ILE A 100 -4.55 4.96 3.98
N THR A 101 -4.54 3.88 4.74
CA THR A 101 -3.79 2.66 4.40
C THR A 101 -4.28 1.95 3.13
N GLU A 102 -5.55 2.15 2.74
CA GLU A 102 -6.11 1.57 1.52
C GLU A 102 -6.08 2.51 0.30
N LEU A 103 -5.59 3.75 0.47
CA LEU A 103 -5.56 4.73 -0.64
C LEU A 103 -4.76 4.24 -1.85
N SER A 104 -3.64 3.55 -1.64
CA SER A 104 -2.80 3.06 -2.73
C SER A 104 -3.57 2.13 -3.67
N ARG A 105 -4.39 1.28 -3.11
CA ARG A 105 -5.24 0.37 -3.88
C ARG A 105 -6.41 1.10 -4.54
N ILE A 106 -7.10 1.95 -3.79
CA ILE A 106 -8.22 2.75 -4.30
C ILE A 106 -7.73 3.62 -5.47
N PHE A 107 -6.64 4.35 -5.29
CA PHE A 107 -6.03 5.14 -6.35
C PHE A 107 -5.57 4.28 -7.53
N GLY A 108 -5.00 3.10 -7.27
CA GLY A 108 -4.61 2.15 -8.31
C GLY A 108 -5.78 1.68 -9.16
N LEU A 109 -6.97 1.46 -8.57
CA LEU A 109 -8.18 1.08 -9.27
C LEU A 109 -8.80 2.25 -10.05
N LEU A 110 -8.76 3.47 -9.49
CA LEU A 110 -9.38 4.68 -10.04
C LEU A 110 -8.49 5.42 -11.04
N SER A 111 -7.17 5.23 -11.01
CA SER A 111 -6.26 5.98 -11.87
C SER A 111 -6.48 5.65 -13.36
N PRO A 112 -6.49 6.67 -14.23
CA PRO A 112 -6.65 6.49 -15.68
C PRO A 112 -5.51 5.65 -16.29
N ALA A 113 -5.70 5.15 -17.51
CA ALA A 113 -4.59 4.64 -18.30
C ALA A 113 -3.57 5.78 -18.56
N HIS A 114 -2.28 5.44 -18.63
CA HIS A 114 -1.19 6.40 -18.91
C HIS A 114 -1.06 7.57 -17.91
N CYS A 115 -1.42 7.37 -16.64
CA CYS A 115 -1.31 8.39 -15.59
C CYS A 115 -0.02 8.32 -14.78
N LEU A 116 0.96 7.51 -15.17
CA LEU A 116 2.16 7.23 -14.36
C LEU A 116 2.98 8.51 -14.09
N ASP A 117 3.13 9.38 -15.10
CA ASP A 117 3.80 10.67 -14.93
C ASP A 117 3.03 11.62 -14.00
N ASP A 118 1.69 11.62 -14.05
CA ASP A 118 0.87 12.42 -13.15
C ASP A 118 0.96 11.91 -11.70
N LEU A 119 0.95 10.60 -11.49
CA LEU A 119 1.15 10.00 -10.17
C LEU A 119 2.55 10.31 -9.62
N LYS A 120 3.59 10.19 -10.45
CA LYS A 120 4.96 10.55 -10.09
C LYS A 120 5.07 12.03 -9.71
N ALA A 121 4.50 12.93 -10.53
CA ALA A 121 4.51 14.37 -10.25
C ALA A 121 3.83 14.69 -8.91
N LYS A 122 2.69 14.05 -8.60
CA LYS A 122 2.01 14.20 -7.31
C LYS A 122 2.81 13.62 -6.14
N THR A 123 3.54 12.52 -6.35
CA THR A 123 4.42 11.93 -5.33
C THR A 123 5.60 12.87 -5.00
N LEU A 124 6.13 13.57 -6.00
CA LEU A 124 7.23 14.54 -5.83
C LEU A 124 6.76 15.90 -5.33
N ASP A 125 5.46 16.21 -5.36
CA ASP A 125 4.91 17.49 -4.92
C ASP A 125 5.01 17.63 -3.39
N THR A 126 5.82 18.59 -2.94
CA THR A 126 6.07 18.84 -1.52
C THR A 126 4.86 19.37 -0.75
N THR A 127 3.81 19.82 -1.44
CA THR A 127 2.55 20.26 -0.81
C THR A 127 1.63 19.11 -0.44
N VAL A 128 1.83 17.92 -1.01
CA VAL A 128 1.06 16.71 -0.69
C VAL A 128 1.47 16.21 0.71
N PRO A 129 0.53 15.92 1.61
CA PRO A 129 0.83 15.36 2.93
C PRO A 129 1.62 14.05 2.86
N SER A 130 2.59 13.84 3.75
CA SER A 130 3.45 12.65 3.73
C SER A 130 2.68 11.32 3.71
N PRO A 131 1.62 11.10 4.52
CA PRO A 131 0.86 9.86 4.45
C PRO A 131 0.21 9.61 3.08
N VAL A 132 -0.27 10.67 2.41
CA VAL A 132 -0.86 10.57 1.06
C VAL A 132 0.22 10.33 0.01
N MET A 133 1.36 11.01 0.12
CA MET A 133 2.51 10.82 -0.76
C MET A 133 3.01 9.36 -0.72
N GLU A 134 3.12 8.75 0.44
CA GLU A 134 3.48 7.34 0.60
C GLU A 134 2.49 6.44 -0.14
N GLN A 135 1.21 6.71 -0.01
CA GLN A 135 0.18 5.94 -0.70
C GLN A 135 0.19 6.14 -2.23
N LEU A 136 0.59 7.32 -2.72
CA LEU A 136 0.80 7.54 -4.16
C LEU A 136 1.99 6.74 -4.69
N ALA A 137 3.10 6.68 -3.96
CA ALA A 137 4.23 5.82 -4.33
C ALA A 137 3.80 4.34 -4.39
N LEU A 138 3.07 3.85 -3.39
CA LEU A 138 2.51 2.50 -3.38
C LEU A 138 1.47 2.27 -4.50
N THR A 139 0.74 3.32 -4.93
CA THR A 139 -0.17 3.26 -6.09
C THR A 139 0.58 2.94 -7.37
N ILE A 140 1.75 3.53 -7.57
CA ILE A 140 2.63 3.28 -8.73
C ILE A 140 3.00 1.80 -8.77
N VAL A 141 3.39 1.24 -7.62
CA VAL A 141 3.72 -0.20 -7.47
C VAL A 141 2.51 -1.09 -7.73
N PHE A 142 1.36 -0.76 -7.14
CA PHE A 142 0.11 -1.52 -7.35
C PHE A 142 -0.25 -1.62 -8.83
N ARG A 143 -0.17 -0.51 -9.57
CA ARG A 143 -0.44 -0.47 -11.00
C ARG A 143 0.47 -1.38 -11.81
N TRP A 144 1.77 -1.31 -11.53
CA TRP A 144 2.77 -2.16 -12.18
C TRP A 144 2.54 -3.65 -11.90
N LEU A 145 2.29 -4.02 -10.64
CA LEU A 145 1.99 -5.40 -10.26
C LEU A 145 0.68 -5.91 -10.88
N ALA A 146 -0.31 -5.02 -11.07
CA ALA A 146 -1.56 -5.30 -11.78
C ALA A 146 -1.41 -5.28 -13.31
N GLU A 147 -0.17 -5.19 -13.83
CA GLU A 147 0.14 -5.18 -15.28
C GLU A 147 -0.50 -4.01 -16.05
N ARG A 148 -0.74 -2.88 -15.37
CA ARG A 148 -1.28 -1.66 -15.99
C ARG A 148 -0.19 -0.79 -16.61
N ASP A 149 1.06 -0.94 -16.15
CA ASP A 149 2.23 -0.20 -16.61
C ASP A 149 3.35 -1.19 -16.97
N SER A 150 4.19 -0.86 -17.96
CA SER A 150 5.29 -1.70 -18.38
C SER A 150 6.44 -1.73 -17.38
N ASP A 151 7.26 -2.80 -17.36
CA ASP A 151 8.47 -2.88 -16.54
C ASP A 151 9.41 -1.70 -16.83
N ARG A 152 9.48 -1.22 -18.09
CA ARG A 152 10.33 -0.11 -18.50
C ARG A 152 9.86 1.22 -17.91
N ASP A 153 8.57 1.53 -18.01
CA ASP A 153 8.02 2.81 -17.53
C ASP A 153 8.05 2.86 -16.00
N PHE A 154 7.74 1.72 -15.36
CA PHE A 154 7.86 1.59 -13.91
C PHE A 154 9.31 1.76 -13.43
N GLN A 155 10.28 1.12 -14.09
CA GLN A 155 11.71 1.27 -13.77
C GLN A 155 12.16 2.71 -13.87
N ALA A 156 11.82 3.41 -14.96
CA ALA A 156 12.17 4.83 -15.13
C ALA A 156 11.57 5.69 -14.00
N THR A 157 10.30 5.44 -13.67
CA THR A 157 9.61 6.15 -12.57
C THR A 157 10.28 5.91 -11.21
N ILE A 158 10.63 4.67 -10.87
CA ILE A 158 11.31 4.35 -9.61
C ILE A 158 12.69 4.99 -9.55
N GLN A 159 13.45 5.00 -10.65
CA GLN A 159 14.74 5.70 -10.70
C GLN A 159 14.59 7.20 -10.40
N GLU A 160 13.63 7.87 -11.02
CA GLU A 160 13.37 9.28 -10.76
C GLU A 160 12.93 9.53 -9.30
N LEU A 161 12.11 8.65 -8.71
CA LEU A 161 11.73 8.78 -7.30
C LEU A 161 12.92 8.60 -6.35
N LEU A 162 13.83 7.64 -6.61
CA LEU A 162 15.04 7.46 -5.81
C LEU A 162 15.96 8.69 -5.87
N GLU A 163 16.01 9.38 -7.01
CA GLU A 163 16.90 10.53 -7.25
C GLU A 163 16.30 11.87 -6.76
N GLN A 164 14.99 12.05 -6.86
CA GLN A 164 14.35 13.35 -6.68
C GLN A 164 13.55 13.51 -5.40
N LEU A 165 13.20 12.42 -4.69
CA LEU A 165 12.48 12.54 -3.42
C LEU A 165 13.36 13.24 -2.37
N PRO A 166 12.89 14.36 -1.77
CA PRO A 166 13.64 15.05 -0.75
C PRO A 166 13.89 14.17 0.47
N ALA A 167 15.12 14.18 0.99
CA ALA A 167 15.51 13.32 2.11
C ALA A 167 14.59 13.47 3.33
N GLU A 168 14.15 14.69 3.63
CA GLU A 168 13.24 14.97 4.76
C GLU A 168 11.86 14.30 4.63
N ARG A 169 11.49 13.91 3.40
CA ARG A 169 10.22 13.22 3.10
C ARG A 169 10.34 11.70 3.18
N ILE A 170 11.56 11.17 3.22
CA ILE A 170 11.77 9.72 3.29
C ILE A 170 11.48 9.25 4.72
N THR A 171 10.44 8.43 4.85
CA THR A 171 10.20 7.61 6.04
C THR A 171 10.86 6.24 5.87
N TYR A 172 10.93 5.47 6.95
CA TYR A 172 11.41 4.08 6.86
C TYR A 172 10.58 3.27 5.87
N ASP A 173 9.26 3.35 5.96
CA ASP A 173 8.34 2.55 5.15
C ASP A 173 8.43 2.91 3.67
N LEU A 174 8.46 4.21 3.33
CA LEU A 174 8.63 4.66 1.96
C LEU A 174 9.99 4.25 1.40
N GLY A 175 11.07 4.46 2.17
CA GLY A 175 12.42 4.10 1.74
C GLY A 175 12.56 2.60 1.47
N MET A 176 11.99 1.76 2.33
CA MET A 176 11.93 0.31 2.16
C MET A 176 11.13 -0.10 0.92
N ALA A 177 9.95 0.51 0.71
CA ALA A 177 9.14 0.24 -0.46
C ALA A 177 9.92 0.54 -1.75
N LEU A 178 10.48 1.75 -1.87
CA LEU A 178 11.25 2.15 -3.06
C LEU A 178 12.46 1.25 -3.33
N ILE A 179 13.19 0.83 -2.30
CA ILE A 179 14.32 -0.10 -2.43
C ILE A 179 13.87 -1.44 -2.98
N ILE A 180 12.82 -2.03 -2.39
CA ILE A 180 12.34 -3.34 -2.80
C ILE A 180 11.75 -3.30 -4.21
N ASP A 181 11.04 -2.23 -4.56
CA ASP A 181 10.47 -2.03 -5.88
C ASP A 181 11.54 -1.87 -6.95
N ALA A 182 12.60 -1.11 -6.65
CA ALA A 182 13.75 -0.97 -7.54
C ALA A 182 14.44 -2.33 -7.77
N ILE A 183 14.61 -3.15 -6.73
CA ILE A 183 15.18 -4.50 -6.86
C ILE A 183 14.23 -5.40 -7.67
N ALA A 184 12.92 -5.30 -7.45
CA ALA A 184 11.94 -6.13 -8.15
C ALA A 184 11.86 -5.85 -9.65
N VAL A 185 12.07 -4.60 -10.09
CA VAL A 185 12.00 -4.22 -11.51
C VAL A 185 13.37 -4.23 -12.18
N GLY A 186 14.42 -3.70 -11.55
CA GLY A 186 15.74 -3.51 -12.15
C GLY A 186 16.78 -4.54 -11.73
N GLY A 187 16.65 -5.12 -10.53
CA GLY A 187 17.65 -6.03 -9.96
C GLY A 187 19.04 -5.40 -9.94
N GLU A 188 20.06 -6.12 -10.45
CA GLU A 188 21.46 -5.64 -10.49
C GLU A 188 21.65 -4.34 -11.27
N GLN A 189 20.79 -4.04 -12.24
CA GLN A 189 20.90 -2.81 -13.03
C GLN A 189 20.69 -1.55 -12.20
N LEU A 190 19.88 -1.64 -11.13
CA LEU A 190 19.62 -0.53 -10.22
C LEU A 190 20.42 -0.60 -8.91
N ARG A 191 21.35 -1.54 -8.77
CA ARG A 191 22.11 -1.74 -7.52
C ARG A 191 22.80 -0.44 -7.07
N THR A 192 23.46 0.27 -7.95
CA THR A 192 24.18 1.50 -7.59
C THR A 192 23.22 2.55 -7.05
N GLN A 193 22.15 2.85 -7.78
CA GLN A 193 21.13 3.83 -7.36
C GLN A 193 20.50 3.46 -6.02
N VAL A 194 20.16 2.19 -5.84
CA VAL A 194 19.60 1.69 -4.57
C VAL A 194 20.58 1.85 -3.43
N MET A 195 21.86 1.54 -3.63
CA MET A 195 22.89 1.69 -2.61
C MET A 195 23.16 3.16 -2.27
N ASP A 196 23.21 4.03 -3.27
CA ASP A 196 23.38 5.47 -3.07
C ASP A 196 22.20 6.05 -2.31
N PHE A 197 20.95 5.68 -2.66
CA PHE A 197 19.74 6.08 -1.94
C PHE A 197 19.75 5.57 -0.49
N TYR A 198 20.13 4.30 -0.28
CA TYR A 198 20.24 3.72 1.05
C TYR A 198 21.24 4.47 1.92
N HIS A 199 22.44 4.74 1.41
CA HIS A 199 23.48 5.46 2.14
C HIS A 199 23.10 6.91 2.44
N ALA A 200 22.41 7.59 1.50
CA ALA A 200 21.90 8.95 1.71
C ALA A 200 20.81 9.02 2.81
N ASN A 201 20.11 7.91 3.10
CA ASN A 201 19.04 7.83 4.09
C ASN A 201 19.35 6.84 5.20
N GLN A 202 20.62 6.55 5.46
CA GLN A 202 21.06 5.48 6.37
C GLN A 202 20.59 5.72 7.82
N ASP A 203 20.48 6.96 8.26
CA ASP A 203 19.97 7.36 9.57
C ASP A 203 18.55 6.88 9.83
N LYS A 204 17.73 6.78 8.78
CA LYS A 204 16.33 6.35 8.83
C LYS A 204 16.14 4.85 8.57
N LEU A 205 17.00 4.27 7.74
CA LEU A 205 16.81 2.92 7.22
C LEU A 205 17.61 1.85 7.99
N SER A 206 18.81 2.18 8.48
CA SER A 206 19.77 1.17 8.94
C SER A 206 19.36 0.44 10.23
N ALA A 207 18.54 1.06 11.07
CA ALA A 207 18.11 0.46 12.33
C ALA A 207 17.32 -0.85 12.10
N GLU A 208 16.48 -0.88 11.08
CA GLU A 208 15.60 -2.01 10.76
C GLU A 208 16.01 -2.75 9.48
N LEU A 209 16.76 -2.09 8.59
CA LEU A 209 17.35 -2.66 7.38
C LEU A 209 18.85 -2.53 7.39
N PRO A 210 19.60 -3.38 8.08
CA PRO A 210 21.06 -3.43 7.97
C PRO A 210 21.50 -3.70 6.51
N GLU A 211 22.57 -3.07 6.05
CA GLU A 211 23.08 -3.18 4.67
C GLU A 211 23.30 -4.64 4.23
N LYS A 212 23.72 -5.53 5.16
CA LYS A 212 23.86 -6.97 4.88
C LYS A 212 22.52 -7.63 4.43
N ASN A 213 21.39 -7.14 4.98
CA ASN A 213 20.08 -7.66 4.61
C ASN A 213 19.66 -7.12 3.24
N LEU A 214 19.99 -5.85 2.94
CA LEU A 214 19.79 -5.26 1.62
C LEU A 214 20.50 -6.04 0.52
N LYS A 215 21.75 -6.43 0.74
CA LYS A 215 22.49 -7.31 -0.20
C LYS A 215 21.78 -8.64 -0.45
N SER A 216 21.18 -9.22 0.60
CA SER A 216 20.42 -10.45 0.47
C SER A 216 19.18 -10.34 -0.42
N PHE A 217 18.54 -9.16 -0.52
CA PHE A 217 17.43 -8.95 -1.45
C PHE A 217 17.88 -8.99 -2.92
N PHE A 218 19.06 -8.44 -3.23
CA PHE A 218 19.65 -8.56 -4.56
C PHE A 218 19.95 -10.02 -4.91
N ASP A 219 20.45 -10.81 -3.94
CA ASP A 219 20.74 -12.24 -4.13
C ASP A 219 19.49 -13.08 -4.41
N LEU A 220 18.30 -12.63 -3.94
CA LEU A 220 17.02 -13.27 -4.29
C LEU A 220 16.66 -13.12 -5.76
N GLY A 221 17.13 -12.05 -6.40
CA GLY A 221 16.85 -11.72 -7.80
C GLY A 221 15.44 -11.14 -8.05
N LYS A 222 15.36 -10.30 -9.09
CA LYS A 222 14.17 -9.48 -9.38
C LYS A 222 12.87 -10.30 -9.48
N GLN A 223 12.90 -11.45 -10.12
CA GLN A 223 11.69 -12.24 -10.36
C GLN A 223 11.07 -12.77 -9.06
N ARG A 224 11.93 -13.21 -8.12
CA ARG A 224 11.46 -13.70 -6.82
C ARG A 224 10.89 -12.55 -5.96
N VAL A 225 11.56 -11.39 -5.96
CA VAL A 225 11.08 -10.19 -5.27
C VAL A 225 9.74 -9.73 -5.87
N LYS A 226 9.62 -9.66 -7.19
CA LYS A 226 8.34 -9.31 -7.87
C LYS A 226 7.21 -10.27 -7.51
N THR A 227 7.48 -11.57 -7.45
CA THR A 227 6.48 -12.59 -7.06
C THR A 227 6.02 -12.39 -5.61
N MET A 228 6.95 -12.08 -4.71
CA MET A 228 6.62 -11.79 -3.31
C MET A 228 5.75 -10.53 -3.19
N LEU A 229 6.09 -9.45 -3.88
CA LEU A 229 5.29 -8.23 -3.91
C LEU A 229 3.88 -8.50 -4.46
N ARG A 230 3.76 -9.26 -5.56
CA ARG A 230 2.42 -9.61 -6.11
C ARG A 230 1.55 -10.32 -5.08
N GLY A 231 2.09 -11.29 -4.35
CA GLY A 231 1.35 -11.99 -3.30
C GLY A 231 0.87 -11.05 -2.19
N ASN A 232 1.69 -10.08 -1.84
CA ASN A 232 1.38 -9.14 -0.76
C ASN A 232 0.41 -8.03 -1.19
N TYR A 233 0.59 -7.46 -2.39
CA TYR A 233 -0.21 -6.30 -2.86
C TYR A 233 -1.49 -6.70 -3.58
N LEU A 234 -1.51 -7.84 -4.28
CA LEU A 234 -2.65 -8.27 -5.10
C LEU A 234 -3.38 -9.47 -4.52
N GLY A 235 -2.89 -10.08 -3.41
CA GLY A 235 -3.53 -11.21 -2.78
C GLY A 235 -4.93 -10.89 -2.27
N ASP A 236 -5.86 -11.84 -2.45
CA ASP A 236 -7.25 -11.84 -1.96
C ASP A 236 -8.13 -10.61 -2.25
N TYR A 237 -7.75 -9.77 -3.23
CA TYR A 237 -8.58 -8.66 -3.68
C TYR A 237 -9.62 -9.11 -4.70
N GLY A 238 -10.89 -8.95 -4.36
CA GLY A 238 -11.97 -9.14 -5.33
C GLY A 238 -13.25 -9.77 -4.81
N ALA A 239 -13.23 -10.46 -3.67
CA ALA A 239 -14.45 -10.94 -3.04
C ALA A 239 -14.99 -9.88 -2.09
N LEU A 240 -16.16 -9.30 -2.42
CA LEU A 240 -16.80 -8.24 -1.63
C LEU A 240 -16.90 -8.55 -0.13
N PRO A 241 -17.26 -9.77 0.33
CA PRO A 241 -17.30 -10.09 1.75
C PRO A 241 -15.96 -9.88 2.45
N GLY A 242 -14.84 -10.28 1.83
CA GLY A 242 -13.51 -10.10 2.40
C GLY A 242 -13.09 -8.63 2.47
N GLU A 243 -13.48 -7.81 1.49
CA GLU A 243 -13.25 -6.36 1.50
C GLU A 243 -14.00 -5.67 2.64
N LEU A 244 -15.27 -6.00 2.82
CA LEU A 244 -16.10 -5.48 3.90
C LEU A 244 -15.54 -5.89 5.26
N GLN A 245 -15.09 -7.13 5.40
CA GLN A 245 -14.47 -7.62 6.63
C GLN A 245 -13.20 -6.81 6.98
N ARG A 246 -12.30 -6.59 6.02
CA ARG A 246 -11.10 -5.77 6.27
C ARG A 246 -11.42 -4.33 6.65
N MET A 247 -12.43 -3.74 6.01
CA MET A 247 -12.85 -2.36 6.28
C MET A 247 -13.45 -2.19 7.69
N LEU A 248 -14.27 -3.14 8.13
CA LEU A 248 -14.98 -3.05 9.41
C LEU A 248 -14.15 -3.52 10.60
N HIS A 249 -13.36 -4.58 10.42
CA HIS A 249 -12.52 -5.15 11.46
C HIS A 249 -11.07 -4.63 11.33
N GLN A 250 -10.93 -3.32 11.25
CA GLN A 250 -9.64 -2.68 11.39
C GLN A 250 -9.08 -3.08 12.77
N GLN A 251 -8.25 -4.13 12.79
CA GLN A 251 -7.43 -4.37 13.98
C GLN A 251 -6.51 -3.16 14.11
N PRO A 252 -6.46 -2.50 15.29
CA PRO A 252 -5.41 -1.53 15.52
C PRO A 252 -4.11 -2.23 15.15
N ALA A 253 -3.30 -1.58 14.31
CA ALA A 253 -2.00 -2.11 13.94
C ALA A 253 -1.32 -2.50 15.24
N ASP A 254 -0.98 -3.79 15.41
CA ASP A 254 -0.23 -4.27 16.54
C ASP A 254 0.95 -3.32 16.70
N GLU A 255 1.14 -2.72 17.88
CA GLU A 255 2.18 -1.72 18.11
C GLU A 255 3.51 -2.32 17.66
N GLY A 256 3.95 -2.02 16.44
CA GLY A 256 5.15 -2.57 15.82
C GLY A 256 5.00 -3.13 14.41
N THR A 257 3.81 -3.11 13.79
CA THR A 257 3.63 -3.63 12.45
C THR A 257 3.13 -2.54 11.50
N THR A 258 4.04 -1.75 10.96
CA THR A 258 3.75 -0.90 9.79
C THR A 258 3.34 -1.75 8.59
N SER A 259 2.51 -1.20 7.69
CA SER A 259 1.93 -1.93 6.55
C SER A 259 3.00 -2.62 5.68
N VAL A 260 4.19 -2.01 5.55
CA VAL A 260 5.34 -2.57 4.83
C VAL A 260 5.94 -3.77 5.57
N ARG A 261 5.91 -3.82 6.92
CA ARG A 261 6.40 -5.00 7.68
C ARG A 261 5.58 -6.26 7.43
N LYS A 262 4.27 -6.15 7.16
CA LYS A 262 3.43 -7.30 6.75
C LYS A 262 3.79 -7.79 5.35
N THR A 263 4.40 -6.96 4.52
CA THR A 263 4.74 -7.29 3.13
C THR A 263 6.11 -7.95 2.98
N LEU A 264 6.98 -7.86 3.98
CA LEU A 264 8.26 -8.56 3.94
C LEU A 264 8.09 -9.95 4.57
N PRO A 265 8.11 -11.03 3.77
CA PRO A 265 8.16 -12.35 4.37
C PRO A 265 9.45 -12.48 5.19
N PRO A 266 9.42 -13.23 6.31
CA PRO A 266 10.63 -13.58 7.01
C PRO A 266 11.60 -14.15 5.98
N ILE A 267 12.88 -13.75 6.05
CA ILE A 267 13.92 -14.27 5.14
C ILE A 267 13.85 -15.79 5.20
N VAL A 268 13.19 -16.37 4.17
CA VAL A 268 13.09 -17.83 4.04
C VAL A 268 14.49 -18.27 3.66
N ARG A 269 15.21 -18.81 4.63
CA ARG A 269 16.49 -19.42 4.38
C ARG A 269 16.22 -20.62 3.49
N ASP A 270 16.78 -20.64 2.29
CA ASP A 270 16.68 -21.77 1.35
C ASP A 270 17.33 -23.07 1.89
N ARG A 271 17.91 -23.01 3.07
CA ARG A 271 18.50 -24.16 3.75
C ARG A 271 17.81 -24.34 5.11
N PRO A 272 17.36 -25.55 5.43
CA PRO A 272 16.83 -25.86 6.74
C PRO A 272 17.85 -25.43 7.80
N LYS A 273 17.34 -24.89 8.93
CA LYS A 273 18.18 -24.49 10.06
C LYS A 273 18.98 -25.71 10.53
N VAL A 274 20.27 -25.72 10.20
CA VAL A 274 21.17 -26.80 10.65
C VAL A 274 21.33 -26.65 12.15
N GLY A 275 20.87 -27.63 12.88
CA GLY A 275 21.02 -27.70 14.32
C GLY A 275 22.50 -27.76 14.69
N ARG A 276 22.86 -27.19 15.85
CA ARG A 276 24.26 -27.17 16.32
C ARG A 276 24.92 -28.55 16.37
N ASN A 277 24.12 -29.59 16.52
CA ASN A 277 24.57 -31.02 16.60
C ASN A 277 24.36 -31.80 15.30
N ASP A 278 23.74 -31.23 14.28
CA ASP A 278 23.51 -31.92 13.00
C ASP A 278 24.78 -32.11 12.19
N PRO A 279 24.82 -33.05 11.25
CA PRO A 279 25.94 -33.20 10.32
C PRO A 279 26.18 -31.90 9.56
N CYS A 280 27.43 -31.49 9.41
CA CYS A 280 27.77 -30.27 8.70
C CYS A 280 27.45 -30.40 7.20
N PRO A 281 26.70 -29.46 6.61
CA PRO A 281 26.30 -29.49 5.19
C PRO A 281 27.50 -29.37 4.22
N CYS A 282 28.71 -29.04 4.69
CA CYS A 282 29.92 -29.05 3.87
C CYS A 282 30.44 -30.47 3.55
N GLY A 283 29.80 -31.55 4.05
CA GLY A 283 30.20 -32.93 3.80
C GLY A 283 31.39 -33.43 4.61
N SER A 284 31.87 -32.67 5.62
CA SER A 284 33.05 -33.03 6.42
C SER A 284 32.81 -34.20 7.42
N GLY A 285 31.59 -34.71 7.55
CA GLY A 285 31.20 -35.70 8.54
C GLY A 285 31.21 -35.23 9.99
N LYS A 286 31.62 -34.00 10.28
CA LYS A 286 31.62 -33.42 11.62
C LYS A 286 30.31 -32.77 11.96
N LYS A 287 29.97 -32.62 13.27
CA LYS A 287 28.83 -31.84 13.72
C LYS A 287 29.03 -30.36 13.35
N TYR A 288 27.94 -29.68 12.98
CA TYR A 288 27.97 -28.26 12.51
C TYR A 288 28.77 -27.36 13.46
N LYS A 289 28.57 -27.47 14.79
CA LYS A 289 29.30 -26.71 15.82
C LYS A 289 30.81 -26.91 15.85
N HIS A 290 31.30 -27.99 15.26
CA HIS A 290 32.74 -28.35 15.20
C HIS A 290 33.33 -28.17 13.81
N CYS A 291 32.58 -27.56 12.87
CA CYS A 291 32.96 -27.29 11.50
C CYS A 291 32.61 -25.88 11.09
N CYS A 292 31.61 -25.70 10.22
CA CYS A 292 31.20 -24.37 9.69
C CYS A 292 30.40 -23.53 10.68
N GLY A 293 30.02 -24.02 11.82
CA GLY A 293 29.30 -23.33 12.89
C GLY A 293 30.21 -22.85 14.04
N ARG A 294 31.52 -22.78 13.82
CA ARG A 294 32.51 -22.24 14.79
C ARG A 294 32.51 -20.72 14.77
#